data_d75d6fce7942742a9c3fba5a34eef49b
#
_entry.id   d75d6fce7942742a9c3fba5a34eef49b
#
_cell.length_a   1.000
_cell.length_b   1.000
_cell.length_c   1.000
_cell.angle_alpha   90.00
_cell.angle_beta   90.00
_cell.angle_gamma   90.00
#
_symmetry.space_group_name_H-M   'P 1'
#
loop_
_entity.id
_entity.type
_entity.pdbx_description
1 polymer ?
#
loop_
_entity_poly.entity_id
_entity_poly.type
_entity_poly.pdbx_seq_one_letter_code
_entity_poly.pdbx_strand_id
1 'polypeptide(L)'
;MLEVLPGVQVKFKVAGHILGSAIVEVFVNEDGKTTKLVFTGDIGQPNQPIIEDPEEISGADFIITESTYGNRVHKAYDKEAELSEIINDTVAKGGNVVI
;
A
#
# COMPACT_ATOMS: atom_id res chain seq x y z
N MET A 1 -4.13 5.54 -18.88
CA MET A 1 -2.93 4.86 -19.40
C MET A 1 -2.10 5.89 -20.13
N LEU A 2 -0.80 5.96 -19.87
CA LEU A 2 0.13 6.93 -20.43
C LEU A 2 1.19 6.18 -21.25
N GLU A 3 1.37 6.55 -22.52
CA GLU A 3 2.48 6.02 -23.31
C GLU A 3 3.75 6.80 -22.97
N VAL A 4 4.79 6.10 -22.51
CA VAL A 4 6.07 6.70 -22.06
C VAL A 4 7.17 6.51 -23.09
N LEU A 5 7.08 5.45 -23.88
CA LEU A 5 7.95 5.14 -25.03
C LEU A 5 7.10 4.39 -26.08
N PRO A 6 7.49 4.37 -27.36
CA PRO A 6 6.82 3.55 -28.36
C PRO A 6 6.69 2.10 -27.89
N GLY A 7 5.47 1.59 -27.81
CA GLY A 7 5.16 0.25 -27.34
C GLY A 7 5.22 0.05 -25.83
N VAL A 8 5.49 1.09 -25.02
CA VAL A 8 5.51 1.00 -23.56
C VAL A 8 4.48 1.96 -22.97
N GLN A 9 3.51 1.40 -22.27
CA GLN A 9 2.47 2.15 -21.59
C GLN A 9 2.50 1.91 -20.10
N VAL A 10 2.12 2.91 -19.30
CA VAL A 10 2.01 2.81 -17.84
C VAL A 10 0.62 3.21 -17.37
N LYS A 11 0.20 2.59 -16.27
CA LYS A 11 -1.01 2.94 -15.53
C LYS A 11 -0.66 2.96 -14.04
N PHE A 12 -1.18 3.97 -13.35
CA PHE A 12 -1.08 4.07 -11.90
C PHE A 12 -2.39 3.63 -11.26
N LYS A 13 -2.27 2.95 -10.13
CA LYS A 13 -3.37 2.55 -9.26
C LYS A 13 -3.04 2.97 -7.83
N VAL A 14 -4.06 3.15 -7.01
CA VAL A 14 -3.87 3.48 -5.59
C VAL A 14 -3.21 2.32 -4.87
N ALA A 15 -2.09 2.58 -4.18
CA ALA A 15 -1.42 1.59 -3.35
C ALA A 15 -1.91 1.60 -1.89
N GLY A 16 -2.62 2.64 -1.47
CA GLY A 16 -3.26 2.72 -0.16
C GLY A 16 -2.32 2.75 1.05
N HIS A 17 -1.04 3.08 0.85
CA HIS A 17 -0.03 3.09 1.90
C HIS A 17 0.08 4.47 2.57
N ILE A 18 0.36 5.49 1.78
CA ILE A 18 0.34 6.91 2.16
C ILE A 18 -0.32 7.72 1.06
N LEU A 19 -0.61 9.00 1.31
CA LEU A 19 -1.15 9.89 0.28
C LEU A 19 -0.19 9.98 -0.91
N GLY A 20 -0.68 9.64 -2.09
CA GLY A 20 0.09 9.65 -3.34
C GLY A 20 0.90 8.37 -3.62
N SER A 21 0.89 7.36 -2.74
CA SER A 21 1.48 6.06 -3.05
C SER A 21 0.75 5.37 -4.21
N ALA A 22 1.50 4.75 -5.12
CA ALA A 22 0.93 4.17 -6.32
C ALA A 22 1.54 2.81 -6.66
N ILE A 23 0.68 1.90 -7.12
CA ILE A 23 1.07 0.71 -7.85
C ILE A 23 1.28 1.13 -9.30
N VAL A 24 2.35 0.68 -9.92
CA VAL A 24 2.67 0.96 -11.32
C VAL A 24 2.50 -0.29 -12.16
N GLU A 25 1.55 -0.27 -13.10
CA GLU A 25 1.37 -1.29 -14.10
C GLU A 25 2.08 -0.84 -15.39
N VAL A 26 3.02 -1.64 -15.89
CA VAL A 26 3.77 -1.39 -17.12
C VAL A 26 3.36 -2.42 -18.17
N PHE A 27 2.95 -1.95 -19.33
CA PHE A 27 2.56 -2.77 -20.46
C PHE A 27 3.60 -2.58 -21.57
N VAL A 28 4.29 -3.66 -21.91
CA VAL A 28 5.29 -3.68 -22.97
C VAL A 28 4.72 -4.46 -24.14
N ASN A 29 4.59 -3.80 -25.28
CA ASN A 29 4.15 -4.42 -26.53
C ASN A 29 5.37 -4.65 -27.42
N GLU A 30 5.68 -5.91 -27.69
CA GLU A 30 6.76 -6.32 -28.57
C GLU A 30 6.25 -7.44 -29.51
N ASP A 31 6.43 -7.26 -30.79
CA ASP A 31 5.98 -8.20 -31.84
C ASP A 31 4.50 -8.62 -31.75
N GLY A 32 3.64 -7.69 -31.35
CA GLY A 32 2.20 -7.93 -31.20
C GLY A 32 1.81 -8.67 -29.92
N LYS A 33 2.75 -8.95 -29.04
CA LYS A 33 2.51 -9.54 -27.72
C LYS A 33 2.67 -8.48 -26.65
N THR A 34 1.70 -8.37 -25.76
CA THR A 34 1.79 -7.47 -24.60
C THR A 34 2.20 -8.26 -23.36
N THR A 35 3.24 -7.82 -22.70
CA THR A 35 3.69 -8.32 -21.38
C THR A 35 3.36 -7.28 -20.32
N LYS A 36 2.68 -7.70 -19.26
CA LYS A 36 2.30 -6.85 -18.14
C LYS A 36 3.20 -7.09 -16.93
N LEU A 37 3.93 -6.06 -16.53
CA LEU A 37 4.69 -6.03 -15.28
C LEU A 37 3.97 -5.14 -14.27
N VAL A 38 4.00 -5.53 -13.01
CA VAL A 38 3.42 -4.76 -11.90
C VAL A 38 4.47 -4.50 -10.85
N PHE A 39 4.64 -3.25 -10.49
CA PHE A 39 5.48 -2.80 -9.39
C PHE A 39 4.55 -2.27 -8.30
N THR A 40 4.46 -2.97 -7.17
CA THR A 40 3.50 -2.58 -6.13
C THR A 40 3.96 -1.37 -5.34
N GLY A 41 5.27 -1.14 -5.24
CA GLY A 41 5.78 -0.27 -4.20
C GLY A 41 5.34 -0.77 -2.82
N ASP A 42 5.25 0.13 -1.86
CA ASP A 42 4.70 -0.17 -0.54
C ASP A 42 3.17 -0.20 -0.60
N ILE A 43 2.57 -1.33 -0.21
CA ILE A 43 1.12 -1.53 -0.24
C ILE A 43 0.54 -1.27 1.15
N GLY A 44 -0.54 -0.50 1.20
CA GLY A 44 -1.27 -0.23 2.44
C GLY A 44 -2.19 -1.36 2.87
N GLN A 45 -2.77 -1.17 4.05
CA GLN A 45 -3.79 -2.05 4.60
C GLN A 45 -5.18 -1.50 4.27
N PRO A 46 -6.18 -2.35 4.01
CA PRO A 46 -7.55 -1.89 3.81
C PRO A 46 -8.13 -1.26 5.09
N ASN A 47 -9.15 -0.43 4.91
CA ASN A 47 -9.89 0.22 5.98
C ASN A 47 -9.04 1.15 6.86
N GLN A 48 -8.02 1.81 6.29
CA GLN A 48 -7.26 2.83 7.00
C GLN A 48 -7.99 4.20 6.94
N PRO A 49 -7.98 4.98 8.04
CA PRO A 49 -8.54 6.33 8.01
C PRO A 49 -7.84 7.21 6.96
N ILE A 50 -8.62 8.03 6.23
CA ILE A 50 -8.14 9.10 5.32
C ILE A 50 -7.54 8.58 4.00
N ILE A 51 -7.07 7.34 3.93
CA ILE A 51 -6.39 6.77 2.76
C ILE A 51 -7.34 5.81 2.07
N GLU A 52 -7.41 5.88 0.73
CA GLU A 52 -8.17 4.91 -0.06
C GLU A 52 -7.53 3.52 0.02
N ASP A 53 -8.38 2.50 0.00
CA ASP A 53 -7.91 1.11 -0.01
C ASP A 53 -7.06 0.81 -1.26
N PRO A 54 -6.10 -0.13 -1.16
CA PRO A 54 -5.34 -0.56 -2.33
C PRO A 54 -6.25 -1.08 -3.43
N GLU A 55 -6.04 -0.63 -4.67
CA GLU A 55 -6.77 -1.13 -5.83
C GLU A 55 -6.32 -2.55 -6.20
N GLU A 56 -7.29 -3.36 -6.59
CA GLU A 56 -7.01 -4.72 -7.05
C GLU A 56 -6.19 -4.75 -8.34
N ILE A 57 -5.20 -5.64 -8.38
CA ILE A 57 -4.40 -5.93 -9.56
C ILE A 57 -5.04 -7.12 -10.28
N SER A 58 -5.53 -6.89 -11.49
CA SER A 58 -6.07 -7.95 -12.35
C SER A 58 -5.03 -8.41 -13.37
N GLY A 59 -4.60 -9.65 -13.26
CA GLY A 59 -3.66 -10.29 -14.18
C GLY A 59 -2.30 -9.57 -14.26
N ALA A 60 -1.23 -10.30 -14.24
CA ALA A 60 0.11 -9.81 -14.51
C ALA A 60 0.98 -10.98 -14.96
N ASP A 61 1.92 -10.72 -15.89
CA ASP A 61 2.93 -11.72 -16.25
C ASP A 61 4.05 -11.74 -15.19
N PHE A 62 4.38 -10.56 -14.64
CA PHE A 62 5.39 -10.40 -13.59
C PHE A 62 4.90 -9.43 -12.52
N ILE A 63 5.17 -9.76 -11.25
CA ILE A 63 4.89 -8.90 -10.10
C ILE A 63 6.18 -8.71 -9.30
N ILE A 64 6.54 -7.45 -9.06
CA ILE A 64 7.61 -7.03 -8.17
C ILE A 64 6.93 -6.38 -6.97
N THR A 65 7.03 -7.01 -5.81
CA THR A 65 6.33 -6.59 -4.59
C THR A 65 7.24 -6.58 -3.38
N GLU A 66 6.88 -5.74 -2.40
CA GLU A 66 7.49 -5.77 -1.08
C GLU A 66 7.11 -7.05 -0.30
N SER A 67 7.82 -7.30 0.79
CA SER A 67 7.56 -8.40 1.72
C SER A 67 7.86 -8.01 3.18
N THR A 68 7.71 -6.74 3.52
CA THR A 68 8.10 -6.16 4.82
C THR A 68 7.44 -6.86 5.99
N TYR A 69 6.16 -7.17 5.88
CA TYR A 69 5.38 -7.88 6.89
C TYR A 69 4.88 -9.25 6.40
N GLY A 70 5.53 -9.84 5.40
CA GLY A 70 5.11 -11.10 4.78
C GLY A 70 5.07 -12.31 5.75
N ASN A 71 5.75 -12.22 6.89
CA ASN A 71 5.79 -13.24 7.93
C ASN A 71 5.02 -12.84 9.21
N ARG A 72 4.23 -11.78 9.20
CA ARG A 72 3.52 -11.26 10.37
C ARG A 72 2.04 -11.11 10.11
N VAL A 73 1.24 -11.44 11.11
CA VAL A 73 -0.19 -11.17 11.13
C VAL A 73 -0.44 -10.04 12.13
N HIS A 74 -0.96 -8.92 11.66
CA HIS A 74 -1.40 -7.84 12.53
C HIS A 74 -2.72 -8.23 13.19
N LYS A 75 -2.74 -8.21 14.52
CA LYS A 75 -3.98 -8.45 15.27
C LYS A 75 -4.92 -7.27 15.05
N ALA A 76 -6.19 -7.57 14.82
CA ALA A 76 -7.23 -6.55 14.88
C ALA A 76 -7.40 -6.11 16.35
N TYR A 77 -7.26 -4.82 16.61
CA TYR A 77 -7.48 -4.21 17.92
C TYR A 77 -8.10 -2.83 17.75
N ASP A 78 -8.79 -2.38 18.78
CA ASP A 78 -9.33 -1.03 18.84
C ASP A 78 -8.21 -0.05 19.20
N LYS A 79 -7.63 0.59 18.18
CA LYS A 79 -6.51 1.52 18.34
C LYS A 79 -6.84 2.71 19.22
N GLU A 80 -8.09 3.21 19.14
CA GLU A 80 -8.53 4.37 19.92
C GLU A 80 -8.68 4.03 21.39
N ALA A 81 -9.28 2.89 21.70
CA ALA A 81 -9.43 2.42 23.07
C ALA A 81 -8.07 2.14 23.72
N GLU A 82 -7.17 1.44 23.03
CA GLU A 82 -5.85 1.11 23.56
C GLU A 82 -4.99 2.37 23.76
N LEU A 83 -5.00 3.30 22.81
CA LEU A 83 -4.30 4.57 22.93
C LEU A 83 -4.85 5.42 24.09
N SER A 84 -6.18 5.46 24.25
CA SER A 84 -6.83 6.17 25.36
C SER A 84 -6.44 5.60 26.71
N GLU A 85 -6.40 4.27 26.86
CA GLU A 85 -5.97 3.59 28.08
C GLU A 85 -4.51 3.94 28.43
N ILE A 86 -3.60 3.83 27.46
CA ILE A 86 -2.17 4.14 27.62
C ILE A 86 -1.97 5.59 28.06
N ILE A 87 -2.66 6.54 27.40
CA ILE A 87 -2.55 7.97 27.74
C ILE A 87 -3.05 8.22 29.16
N ASN A 88 -4.24 7.72 29.51
CA ASN A 88 -4.84 7.96 30.82
C ASN A 88 -4.00 7.35 31.96
N ASP A 89 -3.51 6.12 31.79
CA ASP A 89 -2.66 5.45 32.78
C ASP A 89 -1.31 6.18 32.96
N THR A 90 -0.70 6.62 31.86
CA THR A 90 0.56 7.36 31.91
C THR A 90 0.41 8.70 32.61
N VAL A 91 -0.64 9.46 32.30
CA VAL A 91 -0.93 10.77 32.93
C VAL A 91 -1.25 10.58 34.41
N ALA A 92 -2.05 9.56 34.78
CA ALA A 92 -2.38 9.27 36.18
C ALA A 92 -1.13 8.97 37.02
N LYS A 93 -0.09 8.39 36.41
CA LYS A 93 1.22 8.12 37.04
C LYS A 93 2.20 9.32 37.01
N GLY A 94 1.78 10.47 36.46
CA GLY A 94 2.62 11.65 36.30
C GLY A 94 3.70 11.52 35.23
N GLY A 95 3.56 10.56 34.29
CA GLY A 95 4.46 10.33 33.18
C GLY A 95 4.16 11.21 31.96
N ASN A 96 5.06 11.15 30.97
CA ASN A 96 4.90 11.80 29.67
C ASN A 96 4.57 10.76 28.59
N VAL A 97 3.64 11.10 27.70
CA VAL A 97 3.33 10.32 26.51
C VAL A 97 4.10 10.91 25.34
N VAL A 98 4.81 10.08 24.61
CA VAL A 98 5.50 10.45 23.35
C VAL A 98 4.86 9.66 22.22
N ILE A 99 4.42 10.34 21.17
CA ILE A 99 3.79 9.77 19.97
C ILE A 99 4.68 10.06 18.76
#